data_a8efea78b69b853dd60a7a6ab88b2d8a
#
_entry.id   a8efea78b69b853dd60a7a6ab88b2d8a
#
_cell.length_a   1.000
_cell.length_b   1.000
_cell.length_c   1.000
_cell.angle_alpha   90.00
_cell.angle_beta   90.00
_cell.angle_gamma   90.00
#
_symmetry.space_group_name_H-M   'P 1'
#
loop_
_entity.id
_entity.type
_entity.pdbx_description
1 polymer ?
#
loop_
_entity_poly.entity_id
_entity_poly.type
_entity_poly.pdbx_seq_one_letter_code
_entity_poly.pdbx_strand_id
1 'polypeptide(L)'
;MSQVVENEFKSLLPKDDDHPYRTGAWRPQTKEWTATKLAVEGRIPDDFAGTYLRNTENPLVPGIERYHPFDGDGMIHSITFGNGEAEYRNRFVRTKGLAEELKHGGPLWAGLADSPKKEIGRAHV
;
A
#
# COMPACT_ATOMS: atom_id res chain seq x y z
N MET A 1 -4.34 -18.72 14.75
CA MET A 1 -4.00 -17.49 13.99
C MET A 1 -4.37 -16.27 14.82
N SER A 2 -3.49 -15.29 14.88
CA SER A 2 -3.76 -13.99 15.48
C SER A 2 -3.70 -12.93 14.39
N GLN A 3 -4.69 -12.04 14.36
CA GLN A 3 -4.82 -11.03 13.33
C GLN A 3 -5.11 -9.68 14.00
N VAL A 4 -4.23 -8.72 13.78
CA VAL A 4 -4.30 -7.41 14.44
C VAL A 4 -4.15 -6.30 13.40
N VAL A 5 -5.02 -5.29 13.49
CA VAL A 5 -4.83 -4.02 12.76
C VAL A 5 -3.87 -3.16 13.60
N GLU A 6 -2.67 -2.96 13.10
CA GLU A 6 -1.65 -2.15 13.78
C GLU A 6 -1.88 -0.67 13.58
N ASN A 7 -2.40 -0.29 12.42
CA ASN A 7 -2.69 1.09 12.09
C ASN A 7 -3.68 1.16 10.93
N GLU A 8 -4.42 2.27 10.85
CA GLU A 8 -5.31 2.53 9.72
C GLU A 8 -5.10 3.97 9.26
N PHE A 9 -4.81 4.13 7.97
CA PHE A 9 -4.72 5.44 7.35
C PHE A 9 -6.11 5.89 6.90
N LYS A 10 -6.36 7.19 6.99
CA LYS A 10 -7.55 7.77 6.41
C LYS A 10 -7.34 7.97 4.91
N SER A 11 -8.16 7.34 4.11
CA SER A 11 -8.15 7.56 2.67
C SER A 11 -8.77 8.93 2.35
N LEU A 12 -8.14 9.65 1.44
CA LEU A 12 -8.66 10.91 0.90
C LEU A 12 -9.43 10.69 -0.41
N LEU A 13 -9.53 9.45 -0.87
CA LEU A 13 -10.32 9.11 -2.05
C LEU A 13 -11.80 9.29 -1.78
N PRO A 14 -12.61 9.66 -2.79
CA PRO A 14 -14.06 9.70 -2.66
C PRO A 14 -14.61 8.34 -2.26
N LYS A 15 -15.67 8.33 -1.45
CA LYS A 15 -16.32 7.07 -1.02
C LYS A 15 -16.95 6.32 -2.17
N ASP A 16 -17.41 7.05 -3.18
CA ASP A 16 -18.04 6.51 -4.39
C ASP A 16 -17.07 6.41 -5.58
N ASP A 17 -15.77 6.38 -5.28
CA ASP A 17 -14.74 6.29 -6.31
C ASP A 17 -14.92 5.04 -7.15
N ASP A 18 -15.07 5.22 -8.45
CA ASP A 18 -15.31 4.15 -9.41
C ASP A 18 -14.18 3.99 -10.43
N HIS A 19 -13.04 4.59 -10.15
CA HIS A 19 -11.91 4.54 -11.08
C HIS A 19 -11.49 3.08 -11.32
N PRO A 20 -11.26 2.67 -12.60
CA PRO A 20 -10.92 1.27 -12.90
C PRO A 20 -9.72 0.72 -12.14
N TYR A 21 -8.72 1.55 -11.88
CA TYR A 21 -7.52 1.14 -11.16
C TYR A 21 -7.57 1.41 -9.66
N ARG A 22 -8.77 1.64 -9.12
CA ARG A 22 -8.99 1.78 -7.68
C ARG A 22 -10.21 1.00 -7.20
N THR A 23 -10.72 0.10 -8.04
CA THR A 23 -11.87 -0.75 -7.73
C THR A 23 -11.55 -2.22 -7.99
N GLY A 24 -12.38 -3.11 -7.50
CA GLY A 24 -12.18 -4.55 -7.67
C GLY A 24 -10.88 -5.01 -7.04
N ALA A 25 -10.06 -5.71 -7.80
CA ALA A 25 -8.76 -6.19 -7.35
C ALA A 25 -7.76 -5.05 -7.05
N TRP A 26 -8.01 -3.87 -7.60
CA TRP A 26 -7.18 -2.68 -7.40
C TRP A 26 -7.62 -1.83 -6.21
N ARG A 27 -8.65 -2.25 -5.50
CA ARG A 27 -9.19 -1.45 -4.39
C ARG A 27 -8.13 -1.20 -3.33
N PRO A 28 -7.92 0.08 -2.94
CA PRO A 28 -6.90 0.41 -1.95
C PRO A 28 -7.14 -0.23 -0.59
N GLN A 29 -6.07 -0.68 0.02
CA GLN A 29 -6.05 -1.13 1.41
C GLN A 29 -5.61 0.05 2.28
N THR A 30 -6.36 0.34 3.33
CA THR A 30 -6.04 1.42 4.26
C THR A 30 -5.48 0.92 5.58
N LYS A 31 -5.61 -0.37 5.86
CA LYS A 31 -5.21 -0.96 7.13
C LYS A 31 -3.86 -1.65 7.03
N GLU A 32 -3.05 -1.43 8.05
CA GLU A 32 -1.80 -2.15 8.22
C GLU A 32 -2.02 -3.32 9.16
N TRP A 33 -1.79 -4.51 8.67
CA TRP A 33 -2.09 -5.75 9.38
C TRP A 33 -0.83 -6.47 9.84
N THR A 34 -0.97 -7.18 10.96
CA THR A 34 -0.07 -8.27 11.35
C THR A 34 -0.93 -9.50 11.59
N ALA A 35 -0.65 -10.58 10.91
CA ALA A 35 -1.35 -11.84 11.08
C ALA A 35 -0.34 -12.96 11.30
N THR A 36 -0.26 -13.44 12.54
CA THR A 36 0.67 -14.51 12.91
C THR A 36 -0.01 -15.87 12.77
N LYS A 37 0.79 -16.90 12.51
CA LYS A 37 0.32 -18.27 12.38
C LYS A 37 -0.85 -18.41 11.42
N LEU A 38 -0.63 -18.04 10.18
CA LEU A 38 -1.66 -18.15 9.15
C LEU A 38 -2.18 -19.58 9.06
N ALA A 39 -3.47 -19.71 8.78
CA ALA A 39 -4.07 -21.02 8.53
C ALA A 39 -3.44 -21.63 7.27
N VAL A 40 -2.98 -22.86 7.34
CA VAL A 40 -2.30 -23.56 6.25
C VAL A 40 -3.10 -24.79 5.88
N GLU A 41 -3.42 -24.92 4.59
CA GLU A 41 -3.95 -26.16 4.05
C GLU A 41 -2.79 -26.93 3.47
N GLY A 42 -2.58 -28.17 3.96
CA GLY A 42 -1.41 -28.96 3.62
C GLY A 42 -0.28 -28.70 4.60
N ARG A 43 0.95 -28.80 4.11
CA ARG A 43 2.13 -28.70 4.96
C ARG A 43 3.20 -27.84 4.30
N ILE A 44 3.72 -26.87 5.06
CA ILE A 44 4.92 -26.13 4.69
C ILE A 44 6.12 -26.90 5.24
N PRO A 45 7.11 -27.27 4.42
CA PRO A 45 8.31 -27.95 4.92
C PRO A 45 9.01 -27.14 6.02
N ASP A 46 9.51 -27.80 7.05
CA ASP A 46 10.13 -27.13 8.20
C ASP A 46 11.40 -26.36 7.83
N ASP A 47 12.09 -26.79 6.78
CA ASP A 47 13.30 -26.14 6.29
C ASP A 47 13.03 -25.03 5.26
N PHE A 48 11.76 -24.80 4.92
CA PHE A 48 11.38 -23.66 4.08
C PHE A 48 11.28 -22.42 4.95
N ALA A 49 12.32 -21.60 4.90
CA ALA A 49 12.46 -20.44 5.78
C ALA A 49 12.89 -19.21 4.99
N GLY A 50 12.41 -18.06 5.42
CA GLY A 50 12.74 -16.78 4.81
C GLY A 50 11.53 -15.88 4.70
N THR A 51 11.73 -14.71 4.12
CA THR A 51 10.68 -13.71 3.95
C THR A 51 10.53 -13.34 2.49
N TYR A 52 9.32 -13.49 1.99
CA TYR A 52 8.92 -12.97 0.68
C TYR A 52 8.40 -11.55 0.86
N LEU A 53 8.92 -10.61 0.08
CA LEU A 53 8.49 -9.22 0.12
C LEU A 53 7.95 -8.81 -1.25
N ARG A 54 6.90 -8.02 -1.24
CA ARG A 54 6.34 -7.44 -2.45
C ARG A 54 5.92 -6.01 -2.20
N ASN A 55 6.38 -5.10 -3.07
CA ASN A 55 5.88 -3.72 -3.07
C ASN A 55 4.70 -3.63 -4.02
N THR A 56 3.64 -2.98 -3.57
CA THR A 56 2.45 -2.72 -4.38
C THR A 56 2.12 -1.25 -4.35
N GLU A 57 1.44 -0.78 -5.37
CA GLU A 57 0.85 0.55 -5.43
C GLU A 57 -0.51 0.52 -4.72
N ASN A 58 -0.74 1.48 -3.84
CA ASN A 58 -1.94 1.48 -3.00
C ASN A 58 -2.32 2.92 -2.63
N PRO A 59 -3.08 3.63 -3.49
CA PRO A 59 -3.29 5.06 -3.33
C PRO A 59 -4.14 5.40 -2.12
N LEU A 60 -3.70 6.43 -1.37
CA LEU A 60 -4.47 7.03 -0.28
C LEU A 60 -5.00 8.41 -0.68
N VAL A 61 -4.41 9.03 -1.68
CA VAL A 61 -4.69 10.39 -2.10
C VAL A 61 -5.11 10.37 -3.57
N PRO A 62 -6.15 11.12 -3.96
CA PRO A 62 -6.54 11.18 -5.36
C PRO A 62 -5.44 11.82 -6.21
N GLY A 63 -5.38 11.44 -7.48
CA GLY A 63 -4.50 12.09 -8.43
C GLY A 63 -4.94 13.50 -8.75
N ILE A 64 -4.05 14.29 -9.35
CA ILE A 64 -4.36 15.67 -9.73
C ILE A 64 -5.32 15.71 -10.93
N GLU A 65 -4.96 15.00 -11.99
CA GLU A 65 -5.77 14.92 -13.21
C GLU A 65 -6.14 13.50 -13.57
N ARG A 66 -5.14 12.64 -13.67
CA ARG A 66 -5.31 11.23 -14.04
C ARG A 66 -4.50 10.34 -13.11
N TYR A 67 -5.10 9.26 -12.70
CA TYR A 67 -4.41 8.27 -11.91
C TYR A 67 -3.84 7.18 -12.80
N HIS A 68 -2.58 6.85 -12.60
CA HIS A 68 -1.92 5.67 -13.14
C HIS A 68 -1.52 4.77 -11.96
N PRO A 69 -1.58 3.44 -12.08
CA PRO A 69 -1.19 2.57 -10.97
C PRO A 69 0.18 2.88 -10.36
N PHE A 70 1.13 3.32 -11.17
CA PHE A 70 2.46 3.70 -10.67
C PHE A 70 2.46 4.94 -9.77
N ASP A 71 1.37 5.68 -9.71
CA ASP A 71 1.24 6.86 -8.86
C ASP A 71 0.75 6.51 -7.45
N GLY A 72 0.36 5.26 -7.22
CA GLY A 72 -0.10 4.82 -5.91
C GLY A 72 1.01 4.84 -4.86
N ASP A 73 0.59 5.01 -3.62
CA ASP A 73 1.52 4.97 -2.49
C ASP A 73 2.04 3.55 -2.29
N GLY A 74 3.33 3.41 -2.03
CA GLY A 74 3.93 2.11 -1.85
C GLY A 74 3.44 1.42 -0.59
N MET A 75 3.09 0.14 -0.70
CA MET A 75 2.80 -0.70 0.44
C MET A 75 3.60 -2.00 0.29
N ILE A 76 4.36 -2.31 1.32
CA ILE A 76 5.11 -3.57 1.36
C ILE A 76 4.26 -4.63 2.02
N HIS A 77 4.11 -5.75 1.33
CA HIS A 77 3.52 -6.97 1.87
C HIS A 77 4.65 -7.96 2.13
N SER A 78 4.59 -8.65 3.25
CA SER A 78 5.57 -9.67 3.58
C SER A 78 4.90 -10.94 4.06
N ILE A 79 5.46 -12.08 3.67
CA ILE A 79 5.13 -13.38 4.25
C ILE A 79 6.44 -13.99 4.73
N THR A 80 6.51 -14.26 6.03
CA THR A 80 7.68 -14.89 6.64
C THR A 80 7.36 -16.34 6.95
N PHE A 81 8.21 -17.24 6.47
CA PHE A 81 8.08 -18.68 6.66
C PHE A 81 9.16 -19.18 7.62
N GLY A 82 8.81 -20.11 8.45
CA GLY A 82 9.75 -20.79 9.34
C GLY A 82 9.02 -21.83 10.19
N ASN A 83 9.68 -22.94 10.44
CA ASN A 83 9.15 -24.03 11.29
C ASN A 83 7.75 -24.50 10.90
N GLY A 84 7.47 -24.55 9.58
CA GLY A 84 6.18 -24.97 9.07
C GLY A 84 5.06 -23.96 9.23
N GLU A 85 5.38 -22.74 9.66
CA GLU A 85 4.40 -21.66 9.87
C GLU A 85 4.61 -20.51 8.89
N ALA A 86 3.58 -19.67 8.76
CA ALA A 86 3.64 -18.48 7.94
C ALA A 86 3.02 -17.29 8.68
N GLU A 87 3.63 -16.12 8.51
CA GLU A 87 3.18 -14.86 9.10
C GLU A 87 3.08 -13.80 8.01
N TYR A 88 2.00 -13.02 8.04
CA TYR A 88 1.79 -11.94 7.07
C TYR A 88 1.83 -10.58 7.74
N ARG A 89 2.44 -9.61 7.05
CA ARG A 89 2.39 -8.19 7.43
C ARG A 89 2.27 -7.33 6.18
N ASN A 90 1.59 -6.21 6.33
CA ASN A 90 1.63 -5.16 5.32
C ASN A 90 1.85 -3.80 5.98
N ARG A 91 2.64 -2.97 5.34
CA ARG A 91 2.96 -1.62 5.85
C ARG A 91 3.12 -0.66 4.68
N PHE A 92 2.57 0.52 4.81
CA PHE A 92 2.85 1.60 3.88
C PHE A 92 4.30 2.03 3.97
N VAL A 93 4.88 2.38 2.83
CA VAL A 93 6.17 3.05 2.79
C VAL A 93 5.94 4.52 3.18
N ARG A 94 6.49 4.93 4.30
CA ARG A 94 6.27 6.28 4.84
C ARG A 94 7.24 7.27 4.20
N THR A 95 6.91 7.66 2.97
CA THR A 95 7.67 8.66 2.25
C THR A 95 7.35 10.06 2.77
N LYS A 96 8.28 10.99 2.57
CA LYS A 96 8.02 12.41 2.88
C LYS A 96 6.87 12.94 2.04
N GLY A 97 6.80 12.51 0.76
CA GLY A 97 5.73 12.91 -0.14
C GLY A 97 4.36 12.53 0.37
N LEU A 98 4.19 11.28 0.80
CA LEU A 98 2.92 10.82 1.37
C LEU A 98 2.55 11.63 2.62
N ALA A 99 3.51 11.83 3.53
CA ALA A 99 3.26 12.60 4.75
C ALA A 99 2.79 14.02 4.43
N GLU A 100 3.41 14.67 3.46
CA GLU A 100 3.04 16.03 3.06
C GLU A 100 1.64 16.06 2.43
N GLU A 101 1.31 15.12 1.57
CA GLU A 101 -0.02 15.05 0.96
C GLU A 101 -1.11 14.79 1.99
N LEU A 102 -0.88 13.89 2.93
CA LEU A 102 -1.85 13.63 4.00
C LEU A 102 -2.05 14.85 4.89
N LYS A 103 -0.99 15.58 5.18
CA LYS A 103 -1.04 16.82 5.96
C LYS A 103 -1.79 17.92 5.20
N HIS A 104 -1.53 18.04 3.90
CA HIS A 104 -2.17 19.01 3.03
C HIS A 104 -3.66 18.69 2.81
N GLY A 105 -4.02 17.42 2.79
CA GLY A 105 -5.39 16.98 2.54
C GLY A 105 -5.71 16.79 1.06
N GLY A 106 -4.71 16.62 0.21
CA GLY A 106 -4.90 16.42 -1.20
C GLY A 106 -3.58 16.23 -1.95
N PRO A 107 -3.65 16.03 -3.28
CA PRO A 107 -2.47 15.77 -4.08
C PRO A 107 -1.57 16.99 -4.22
N LEU A 108 -0.27 16.80 -4.09
CA LEU A 108 0.74 17.84 -4.23
C LEU A 108 1.62 17.67 -5.46
N TRP A 109 1.76 16.44 -5.94
CA TRP A 109 2.68 16.14 -7.04
C TRP A 109 1.96 15.55 -8.23
N ALA A 110 2.43 15.92 -9.42
CA ALA A 110 1.91 15.37 -10.67
C ALA A 110 2.27 13.89 -10.77
N GLY A 111 1.31 13.09 -11.20
CA GLY A 111 1.52 11.69 -11.52
C GLY A 111 2.09 11.49 -12.91
N LEU A 112 2.27 10.22 -13.27
CA LEU A 112 2.88 9.84 -14.54
C LEU A 112 2.14 10.41 -15.77
N ALA A 113 0.83 10.46 -15.70
CA ALA A 113 -0.02 10.91 -16.80
C ALA A 113 -0.48 12.37 -16.66
N ASP A 114 -0.05 13.04 -15.62
CA ASP A 114 -0.43 14.43 -15.35
C ASP A 114 0.52 15.41 -16.04
N SER A 115 0.02 16.64 -16.25
CA SER A 115 0.88 17.74 -16.70
C SER A 115 1.86 18.12 -15.60
N PRO A 116 3.13 18.42 -15.93
CA PRO A 116 4.11 18.83 -14.93
C PRO A 116 3.69 20.09 -14.20
N LYS A 117 3.97 20.16 -12.89
CA LYS A 117 3.79 21.35 -12.07
C LYS A 117 5.13 21.93 -11.67
N LYS A 118 5.33 23.19 -11.97
CA LYS A 118 6.63 23.83 -11.79
C LYS A 118 7.12 23.84 -10.35
N GLU A 119 6.23 24.13 -9.42
CA GLU A 119 6.59 24.34 -8.00
C GLU A 119 6.72 23.05 -7.22
N ILE A 120 6.19 21.93 -7.70
CA ILE A 120 6.15 20.69 -6.94
C ILE A 120 6.82 19.49 -7.63
N GLY A 121 7.21 19.62 -8.89
CA GLY A 121 7.67 18.50 -9.71
C GLY A 121 9.03 17.89 -9.33
N ARG A 122 9.66 18.30 -8.23
CA ARG A 122 11.03 17.88 -7.92
C ARG A 122 11.28 17.53 -6.46
N ALA A 123 10.31 17.63 -5.61
CA ALA A 123 10.57 17.70 -4.18
C ALA A 123 10.47 16.40 -3.43
N HIS A 124 10.05 15.36 -4.05
CA HIS A 124 9.58 14.18 -3.34
C HIS A 124 10.50 12.97 -3.45
N VAL A 125 11.72 13.22 -3.52
CA VAL A 125 12.69 12.10 -3.56
C VAL A 125 13.06 11.64 -2.19
#